data_6cb5f2685a83045cee88f423e30fe813
#
_entry.id   6cb5f2685a83045cee88f423e30fe813
#
_cell.length_a   1.000
_cell.length_b   1.000
_cell.length_c   1.000
_cell.angle_alpha   90.00
_cell.angle_beta   90.00
_cell.angle_gamma   90.00
#
_symmetry.space_group_name_H-M   'P 1'
#
loop_
_entity.id
_entity.type
_entity.pdbx_description
1 polymer ?
#
loop_
_entity_poly.entity_id
_entity_poly.type
_entity_poly.pdbx_seq_one_letter_code
_entity_poly.pdbx_strand_id
1 'polypeptide(L)'
;MSRWLAILAAAALVASACGASVSDPATSPSTSAVTTTIATTTTEPAPIAPSLADLAEPGPFGVGVRTIVDESATVEVWYPTEQGSATESYDLRDFTPEIIRNLLAADADSVFTYAATREAPVAGDALGLVLFSHGFAGMRLQSTTITTHLASHGFVVAAPDHPSRDLFNVLGTSATGDRDAPVAELLAARALVLDDPELGPLAGENFAAIGHSAGGGTVLSLAGRGEPDLLGYISLAAGASDAAMPNVPSLFIAGSLDRIAVPEAAETAHSSAPPPSTLWVIDGAGHNAFDDFCLVGGGTGIIGVAVASGLGPLLDAQPQLRALGEDGCLPPALDVALTAPVINAAITAQVLSWLDQPAPSLDAWPGDGVSVEVSTR
;
A
#
# COMPACT_ATOMS: atom_id res chain seq x y z
N MET A 1 22.58 -19.25 44.09
CA MET A 1 23.80 -18.55 44.58
C MET A 1 23.84 -17.24 43.82
N SER A 2 23.23 -16.19 44.37
CA SER A 2 23.80 -15.10 45.18
C SER A 2 24.88 -14.33 44.44
N ARG A 3 24.73 -13.01 44.15
CA ARG A 3 24.62 -11.79 44.98
C ARG A 3 24.42 -10.61 43.98
N TRP A 4 23.46 -9.72 44.08
CA TRP A 4 23.20 -8.56 44.97
C TRP A 4 24.36 -7.52 45.01
N LEU A 5 24.03 -6.27 44.70
CA LEU A 5 24.01 -4.96 45.39
C LEU A 5 24.24 -3.85 44.34
N ALA A 6 23.39 -2.88 44.02
CA ALA A 6 22.76 -1.80 44.74
C ALA A 6 23.75 -0.74 45.33
N ILE A 7 23.50 0.53 45.07
CA ILE A 7 23.75 1.76 45.85
C ILE A 7 23.53 2.97 44.91
N LEU A 8 22.45 3.74 44.98
CA LEU A 8 22.06 4.89 45.79
C LEU A 8 22.83 6.18 45.52
N ALA A 9 22.16 7.14 44.93
CA ALA A 9 21.64 8.45 45.37
C ALA A 9 22.63 9.47 45.98
N ALA A 10 22.55 10.72 45.49
CA ALA A 10 22.57 11.92 46.33
C ALA A 10 22.05 13.15 45.58
N ALA A 11 21.02 13.73 46.12
CA ALA A 11 20.52 15.08 45.82
C ALA A 11 21.28 16.10 46.68
N ALA A 12 21.43 17.34 46.22
CA ALA A 12 21.62 18.50 47.08
C ALA A 12 21.09 19.77 46.44
N LEU A 13 20.09 20.31 47.08
CA LEU A 13 19.65 21.72 47.03
C LEU A 13 20.72 22.64 47.57
N VAL A 14 20.79 23.90 47.08
CA VAL A 14 20.93 25.07 47.96
C VAL A 14 20.24 26.27 47.30
N ALA A 15 19.50 26.97 48.16
CA ALA A 15 18.68 28.12 47.92
C ALA A 15 19.41 29.41 48.32
N SER A 16 18.90 30.55 47.82
CA SER A 16 18.69 31.82 48.49
C SER A 16 19.88 32.77 48.71
N ALA A 17 19.76 34.00 48.25
CA ALA A 17 19.80 35.16 49.14
C ALA A 17 19.36 36.44 48.42
N CYS A 18 18.52 37.17 49.12
CA CYS A 18 18.04 38.51 48.89
C CYS A 18 19.14 39.60 49.08
N GLY A 19 18.94 40.72 48.44
CA GLY A 19 19.64 41.97 48.77
C GLY A 19 18.96 43.18 48.14
N ALA A 20 18.40 44.01 49.03
CA ALA A 20 17.54 45.15 48.77
C ALA A 20 18.27 46.45 48.53
N SER A 21 17.65 47.32 47.82
CA SER A 21 17.22 48.71 48.03
C SER A 21 18.16 49.86 47.55
N VAL A 22 17.54 50.82 46.94
CA VAL A 22 17.31 52.24 47.28
C VAL A 22 17.53 53.22 46.12
N SER A 23 16.48 53.97 45.86
CA SER A 23 16.32 55.41 45.50
C SER A 23 16.16 55.83 44.05
N ASP A 24 14.94 56.36 43.83
CA ASP A 24 14.50 57.26 42.80
C ASP A 24 15.30 58.54 42.70
N PRO A 25 15.33 59.27 41.54
CA PRO A 25 14.32 60.31 41.44
C PRO A 25 13.59 60.41 40.09
N ALA A 26 12.44 61.00 40.16
CA ALA A 26 11.45 61.32 39.17
C ALA A 26 12.00 62.06 37.91
N THR A 27 11.53 61.61 36.74
CA THR A 27 11.42 62.41 35.53
C THR A 27 10.12 62.14 34.80
N SER A 28 9.54 63.24 34.36
CA SER A 28 8.23 63.45 33.77
C SER A 28 7.79 62.51 32.64
N PRO A 29 6.50 62.31 32.39
CA PRO A 29 5.99 61.42 31.40
C PRO A 29 6.13 61.94 29.98
N SER A 30 6.88 61.21 29.16
CA SER A 30 6.87 61.36 27.71
C SER A 30 5.72 60.52 27.17
N THR A 31 4.74 61.17 26.58
CA THR A 31 3.62 60.53 25.87
C THR A 31 4.13 59.94 24.56
N SER A 32 4.52 58.68 24.61
CA SER A 32 4.74 57.91 23.37
C SER A 32 3.40 57.39 22.88
N ALA A 33 2.99 57.85 21.71
CA ALA A 33 1.83 57.28 20.98
C ALA A 33 2.14 55.81 20.64
N VAL A 34 1.40 54.92 21.24
CA VAL A 34 1.42 53.50 20.85
C VAL A 34 0.67 53.37 19.54
N THR A 35 1.39 53.26 18.45
CA THR A 35 0.83 52.85 17.16
C THR A 35 0.56 51.34 17.26
N THR A 36 -0.70 50.95 17.51
CA THR A 36 -1.12 49.57 17.44
C THR A 36 -1.16 49.14 15.97
N THR A 37 -0.09 48.53 15.51
CA THR A 37 -0.08 47.83 14.23
C THR A 37 -0.94 46.57 14.40
N ILE A 38 -2.18 46.58 13.89
CA ILE A 38 -2.98 45.38 13.77
C ILE A 38 -2.32 44.52 12.68
N ALA A 39 -1.57 43.51 13.11
CA ALA A 39 -1.12 42.47 12.22
C ALA A 39 -2.36 41.72 11.71
N THR A 40 -2.77 41.98 10.49
CA THR A 40 -3.76 41.15 9.77
C THR A 40 -3.08 39.81 9.50
N THR A 41 -3.32 38.84 10.34
CA THR A 41 -3.01 37.43 10.03
C THR A 41 -3.94 37.03 8.90
N THR A 42 -3.45 37.07 7.68
CA THR A 42 -4.07 36.36 6.55
C THR A 42 -3.93 34.88 6.86
N THR A 43 -4.97 34.27 7.42
CA THR A 43 -5.07 32.81 7.51
C THR A 43 -5.16 32.32 6.07
N GLU A 44 -4.15 31.64 5.58
CA GLU A 44 -4.23 30.92 4.32
C GLU A 44 -5.40 29.94 4.42
N PRO A 45 -6.33 29.94 3.43
CA PRO A 45 -7.47 29.02 3.48
C PRO A 45 -6.90 27.59 3.58
N ALA A 46 -7.52 26.77 4.44
CA ALA A 46 -7.14 25.36 4.56
C ALA A 46 -7.22 24.69 3.18
N PRO A 47 -6.29 23.83 2.82
CA PRO A 47 -6.30 23.11 1.56
C PRO A 47 -7.62 22.37 1.42
N ILE A 48 -8.26 22.50 0.26
CA ILE A 48 -9.51 21.81 -0.05
C ILE A 48 -9.17 20.34 -0.27
N ALA A 49 -9.85 19.44 0.44
CA ALA A 49 -9.68 18.01 0.21
C ALA A 49 -10.08 17.65 -1.24
N PRO A 50 -9.32 16.78 -1.92
CA PRO A 50 -9.71 16.27 -3.25
C PRO A 50 -11.03 15.49 -3.13
N SER A 51 -11.75 15.33 -4.24
CA SER A 51 -12.86 14.38 -4.31
C SER A 51 -12.36 12.95 -4.57
N LEU A 52 -13.21 11.93 -4.37
CA LEU A 52 -12.89 10.56 -4.80
C LEU A 52 -12.69 10.47 -6.31
N ALA A 53 -13.40 11.27 -7.10
CA ALA A 53 -13.21 11.32 -8.55
C ALA A 53 -11.84 11.90 -8.93
N ASP A 54 -11.34 12.90 -8.20
CA ASP A 54 -9.98 13.41 -8.40
C ASP A 54 -8.92 12.37 -8.04
N LEU A 55 -9.17 11.59 -6.98
CA LEU A 55 -8.26 10.51 -6.55
C LEU A 55 -8.36 9.24 -7.41
N ALA A 56 -9.33 9.12 -8.29
CA ALA A 56 -9.41 8.06 -9.29
C ALA A 56 -8.45 8.28 -10.47
N GLU A 57 -8.09 9.52 -10.72
CA GLU A 57 -7.11 9.91 -11.74
C GLU A 57 -5.67 9.81 -11.17
N PRO A 58 -4.65 9.64 -12.03
CA PRO A 58 -3.26 9.73 -11.59
C PRO A 58 -2.95 11.04 -10.87
N GLY A 59 -2.10 10.95 -9.84
CA GLY A 59 -1.66 12.12 -9.08
C GLY A 59 -0.75 13.07 -9.87
N PRO A 60 -0.30 14.16 -9.23
CA PRO A 60 0.46 15.22 -9.89
C PRO A 60 1.93 14.85 -10.20
N PHE A 61 2.46 13.75 -9.63
CA PHE A 61 3.85 13.35 -9.82
C PHE A 61 4.01 12.34 -10.94
N GLY A 62 5.16 12.39 -11.63
CA GLY A 62 5.64 11.24 -12.35
C GLY A 62 6.04 10.10 -11.40
N VAL A 63 6.20 8.90 -11.91
CA VAL A 63 6.56 7.72 -11.13
C VAL A 63 7.98 7.28 -11.45
N GLY A 64 8.84 7.28 -10.44
CA GLY A 64 10.13 6.61 -10.46
C GLY A 64 9.98 5.17 -9.98
N VAL A 65 10.83 4.26 -10.43
CA VAL A 65 10.86 2.87 -9.98
C VAL A 65 12.29 2.36 -9.88
N ARG A 66 12.61 1.59 -8.83
CA ARG A 66 13.89 0.86 -8.69
C ARG A 66 13.69 -0.48 -8.00
N THR A 67 14.60 -1.40 -8.27
CA THR A 67 14.66 -2.69 -7.57
C THR A 67 15.77 -2.65 -6.54
N ILE A 68 15.44 -2.92 -5.27
CA ILE A 68 16.43 -3.09 -4.20
C ILE A 68 16.55 -4.58 -3.92
N VAL A 69 17.78 -5.08 -3.90
CA VAL A 69 18.07 -6.51 -3.68
C VAL A 69 19.13 -6.64 -2.59
N ASP A 70 18.81 -7.43 -1.58
CA ASP A 70 19.79 -7.89 -0.60
C ASP A 70 19.53 -9.35 -0.20
N GLU A 71 20.24 -9.86 0.82
CA GLU A 71 20.08 -11.24 1.29
C GLU A 71 18.70 -11.51 1.92
N SER A 72 17.98 -10.47 2.36
CA SER A 72 16.70 -10.58 3.07
C SER A 72 15.50 -10.50 2.15
N ALA A 73 15.58 -9.73 1.06
CA ALA A 73 14.45 -9.53 0.15
C ALA A 73 14.88 -8.98 -1.22
N THR A 74 14.04 -9.24 -2.23
CA THR A 74 14.01 -8.50 -3.50
C THR A 74 12.76 -7.65 -3.49
N VAL A 75 12.92 -6.33 -3.57
CA VAL A 75 11.85 -5.34 -3.40
C VAL A 75 11.80 -4.44 -4.62
N GLU A 76 10.61 -4.28 -5.20
CA GLU A 76 10.35 -3.21 -6.15
C GLU A 76 9.82 -2.00 -5.40
N VAL A 77 10.37 -0.81 -5.69
CA VAL A 77 9.98 0.42 -5.00
C VAL A 77 9.59 1.47 -6.02
N TRP A 78 8.34 1.96 -5.93
CA TRP A 78 7.84 3.09 -6.71
C TRP A 78 7.83 4.33 -5.83
N TYR A 79 8.13 5.48 -6.42
CA TYR A 79 8.26 6.73 -5.69
C TYR A 79 7.95 7.93 -6.59
N PRO A 80 7.56 9.09 -6.01
CA PRO A 80 7.31 10.30 -6.79
C PRO A 80 8.59 10.83 -7.42
N THR A 81 8.47 11.35 -8.66
CA THR A 81 9.53 12.08 -9.36
C THR A 81 8.96 13.33 -10.02
N GLU A 82 9.79 14.36 -10.17
CA GLU A 82 9.46 15.57 -10.95
C GLU A 82 9.48 15.30 -12.46
N GLN A 83 10.09 14.22 -12.88
CA GLN A 83 10.11 13.81 -14.29
C GLN A 83 8.77 13.16 -14.65
N GLY A 84 8.28 13.43 -15.87
CA GLY A 84 7.14 12.69 -16.38
C GLY A 84 7.46 11.19 -16.48
N SER A 85 6.46 10.34 -16.21
CA SER A 85 6.63 8.89 -16.36
C SER A 85 6.90 8.51 -17.79
N ALA A 86 7.91 7.66 -17.98
CA ALA A 86 8.14 6.93 -19.23
C ALA A 86 7.28 5.66 -19.27
N THR A 87 7.58 4.74 -20.15
CA THR A 87 6.98 3.40 -20.16
C THR A 87 8.01 2.42 -19.64
N GLU A 88 7.67 1.76 -18.54
CA GLU A 88 8.40 0.61 -18.00
C GLU A 88 7.65 -0.67 -18.33
N SER A 89 8.31 -1.82 -18.20
CA SER A 89 7.69 -3.11 -18.49
C SER A 89 8.28 -4.24 -17.66
N TYR A 90 7.50 -5.30 -17.51
CA TYR A 90 8.02 -6.59 -17.06
C TYR A 90 7.53 -7.71 -17.97
N ASP A 91 8.30 -8.78 -18.06
CA ASP A 91 7.90 -10.00 -18.77
C ASP A 91 7.56 -11.09 -17.73
N LEU A 92 6.38 -11.67 -17.81
CA LEU A 92 5.96 -12.79 -16.95
C LEU A 92 6.93 -13.97 -17.00
N ARG A 93 7.68 -14.12 -18.11
CA ARG A 93 8.72 -15.15 -18.25
C ARG A 93 9.82 -15.03 -17.19
N ASP A 94 10.13 -13.81 -16.75
CA ASP A 94 11.16 -13.58 -15.73
C ASP A 94 10.75 -14.07 -14.34
N PHE A 95 9.44 -14.24 -14.12
CA PHE A 95 8.86 -14.76 -12.89
C PHE A 95 8.43 -16.23 -13.00
N THR A 96 8.90 -16.94 -14.01
CA THR A 96 8.59 -18.36 -14.21
C THR A 96 9.86 -19.21 -14.20
N PRO A 97 9.81 -20.46 -13.66
CA PRO A 97 10.93 -21.40 -13.78
C PRO A 97 11.28 -21.66 -15.23
N GLU A 98 12.55 -21.96 -15.49
CA GLU A 98 13.07 -22.19 -16.86
C GLU A 98 12.25 -23.23 -17.63
N ILE A 99 11.81 -24.30 -16.96
CA ILE A 99 10.98 -25.34 -17.58
C ILE A 99 9.65 -24.80 -18.10
N ILE A 100 9.01 -23.90 -17.36
CA ILE A 100 7.75 -23.25 -17.76
C ILE A 100 8.03 -22.19 -18.82
N ARG A 101 9.07 -21.38 -18.64
CA ARG A 101 9.50 -20.36 -19.60
C ARG A 101 9.73 -20.94 -21.00
N ASN A 102 10.34 -22.12 -21.06
CA ASN A 102 10.62 -22.82 -22.33
C ASN A 102 9.38 -23.43 -22.96
N LEU A 103 8.27 -23.55 -22.23
CA LEU A 103 6.97 -24.00 -22.76
C LEU A 103 6.11 -22.86 -23.28
N LEU A 104 6.37 -21.62 -22.86
CA LEU A 104 5.67 -20.47 -23.38
C LEU A 104 6.07 -20.22 -24.83
N ALA A 105 5.11 -19.95 -25.70
CA ALA A 105 5.38 -19.62 -27.09
C ALA A 105 6.32 -18.41 -27.20
N ALA A 106 7.23 -18.43 -28.16
CA ALA A 106 8.21 -17.35 -28.32
C ALA A 106 7.57 -15.99 -28.62
N ASP A 107 6.39 -16.01 -29.22
CA ASP A 107 5.56 -14.86 -29.58
C ASP A 107 4.38 -14.67 -28.61
N ALA A 108 4.39 -15.34 -27.45
CA ALA A 108 3.37 -15.12 -26.42
C ALA A 108 3.45 -13.67 -25.91
N ASP A 109 2.29 -13.02 -25.81
CA ASP A 109 2.16 -11.65 -25.31
C ASP A 109 2.23 -11.64 -23.77
N SER A 110 3.46 -11.84 -23.26
CA SER A 110 3.75 -11.98 -21.82
C SER A 110 4.29 -10.71 -21.19
N VAL A 111 4.48 -9.64 -21.99
CA VAL A 111 5.01 -8.36 -21.50
C VAL A 111 3.86 -7.45 -21.09
N PHE A 112 3.93 -6.94 -19.86
CA PHE A 112 3.03 -5.90 -19.38
C PHE A 112 3.78 -4.57 -19.27
N THR A 113 3.12 -3.48 -19.67
CA THR A 113 3.68 -2.13 -19.63
C THR A 113 2.91 -1.24 -18.67
N TYR A 114 3.63 -0.39 -17.95
CA TYR A 114 3.05 0.55 -16.99
C TYR A 114 3.81 1.89 -17.01
N ALA A 115 3.21 2.93 -16.46
CA ALA A 115 3.79 4.27 -16.45
C ALA A 115 4.77 4.42 -15.28
N ALA A 116 6.07 4.33 -15.57
CA ALA A 116 7.15 4.62 -14.61
C ALA A 116 8.47 4.90 -15.36
N THR A 117 9.43 5.50 -14.67
CA THR A 117 10.79 5.72 -15.17
C THR A 117 11.79 5.02 -14.26
N ARG A 118 12.51 4.03 -14.80
CA ARG A 118 13.54 3.28 -14.06
C ARG A 118 14.65 4.22 -13.61
N GLU A 119 15.02 4.13 -12.31
CA GLU A 119 16.07 4.92 -11.67
C GLU A 119 15.90 6.44 -11.84
N ALA A 120 14.65 6.94 -11.92
CA ALA A 120 14.40 8.38 -11.96
C ALA A 120 14.85 9.06 -10.66
N PRO A 121 15.27 10.34 -10.69
CA PRO A 121 15.52 11.09 -9.48
C PRO A 121 14.28 11.18 -8.60
N VAL A 122 14.46 11.05 -7.29
CA VAL A 122 13.37 11.12 -6.30
C VAL A 122 12.88 12.55 -6.16
N ALA A 123 11.57 12.81 -6.13
CA ALA A 123 11.00 14.13 -5.82
C ALA A 123 11.16 14.46 -4.33
N GLY A 124 11.30 15.76 -4.01
CA GLY A 124 11.67 16.22 -2.67
C GLY A 124 10.61 16.06 -1.57
N ASP A 125 9.34 15.85 -1.92
CA ASP A 125 8.21 15.85 -0.96
C ASP A 125 7.37 14.58 -1.12
N ALA A 126 7.71 13.52 -0.40
CA ALA A 126 6.85 12.34 -0.33
C ALA A 126 5.94 12.38 0.91
N LEU A 127 4.79 11.73 0.81
CA LEU A 127 3.76 11.75 1.86
C LEU A 127 3.96 10.65 2.91
N GLY A 128 4.71 9.59 2.59
CA GLY A 128 4.95 8.47 3.50
C GLY A 128 5.11 7.13 2.78
N LEU A 129 5.26 6.06 3.55
CA LEU A 129 5.54 4.71 3.08
C LEU A 129 4.27 3.85 3.03
N VAL A 130 4.12 3.12 1.94
CA VAL A 130 3.13 2.05 1.77
C VAL A 130 3.85 0.74 1.48
N LEU A 131 3.59 -0.30 2.25
CA LEU A 131 4.05 -1.65 1.97
C LEU A 131 2.96 -2.42 1.23
N PHE A 132 3.30 -3.08 0.14
CA PHE A 132 2.35 -3.86 -0.66
C PHE A 132 2.72 -5.34 -0.67
N SER A 133 1.77 -6.23 -0.34
CA SER A 133 1.95 -7.67 -0.31
C SER A 133 1.10 -8.34 -1.40
N HIS A 134 1.77 -9.03 -2.33
CA HIS A 134 1.10 -9.76 -3.42
C HIS A 134 0.37 -11.04 -2.95
N GLY A 135 -0.52 -11.55 -3.80
CA GLY A 135 -1.29 -12.77 -3.57
C GLY A 135 -0.50 -14.08 -3.73
N PHE A 136 -1.21 -15.22 -3.60
CA PHE A 136 -0.66 -16.54 -3.94
C PHE A 136 -0.42 -16.65 -5.44
N ALA A 137 0.71 -17.23 -5.83
CA ALA A 137 1.20 -17.27 -7.20
C ALA A 137 1.35 -15.89 -7.84
N GLY A 138 1.57 -14.85 -7.02
CA GLY A 138 1.86 -13.49 -7.45
C GLY A 138 3.35 -13.20 -7.50
N MET A 139 3.69 -11.93 -7.60
CA MET A 139 5.07 -11.42 -7.63
C MET A 139 5.07 -9.94 -7.20
N ARG A 140 6.23 -9.39 -6.89
CA ARG A 140 6.38 -7.98 -6.48
C ARG A 140 5.79 -6.97 -7.48
N LEU A 141 5.67 -7.33 -8.77
CA LEU A 141 5.10 -6.50 -9.85
C LEU A 141 3.64 -6.83 -10.18
N GLN A 142 2.95 -7.62 -9.34
CA GLN A 142 1.60 -8.10 -9.61
C GLN A 142 0.57 -6.97 -9.78
N SER A 143 0.70 -5.85 -9.06
CA SER A 143 -0.32 -4.80 -8.96
C SER A 143 0.26 -3.43 -9.26
N THR A 144 0.97 -3.30 -10.42
CA THR A 144 1.59 -2.02 -10.82
C THR A 144 0.56 -0.92 -11.05
N THR A 145 -0.67 -1.25 -11.42
CA THR A 145 -1.80 -0.31 -11.53
C THR A 145 -2.08 0.40 -10.19
N ILE A 146 -1.96 -0.30 -9.06
CA ILE A 146 -2.16 0.28 -7.72
C ILE A 146 -0.88 1.00 -7.25
N THR A 147 0.28 0.34 -7.38
CA THR A 147 1.54 0.88 -6.82
C THR A 147 2.00 2.14 -7.54
N THR A 148 1.87 2.21 -8.87
CA THR A 148 2.18 3.43 -9.64
C THR A 148 1.20 4.55 -9.36
N HIS A 149 -0.08 4.21 -9.18
CA HIS A 149 -1.10 5.20 -8.82
C HIS A 149 -0.77 5.87 -7.48
N LEU A 150 -0.48 5.09 -6.45
CA LEU A 150 -0.07 5.62 -5.14
C LEU A 150 1.20 6.47 -5.25
N ALA A 151 2.20 6.01 -5.99
CA ALA A 151 3.43 6.77 -6.18
C ALA A 151 3.18 8.10 -6.91
N SER A 152 2.25 8.14 -7.88
CA SER A 152 1.86 9.39 -8.55
C SER A 152 1.19 10.39 -7.61
N HIS A 153 0.58 9.91 -6.51
CA HIS A 153 0.00 10.74 -5.45
C HIS A 153 1.01 11.12 -4.34
N GLY A 154 2.28 10.77 -4.50
CA GLY A 154 3.35 11.20 -3.60
C GLY A 154 3.77 10.16 -2.55
N PHE A 155 3.34 8.90 -2.64
CA PHE A 155 3.75 7.84 -1.73
C PHE A 155 5.01 7.13 -2.21
N VAL A 156 5.86 6.69 -1.27
CA VAL A 156 6.85 5.65 -1.54
C VAL A 156 6.16 4.30 -1.33
N VAL A 157 6.15 3.45 -2.35
CA VAL A 157 5.47 2.15 -2.30
C VAL A 157 6.49 1.03 -2.47
N ALA A 158 6.56 0.10 -1.54
CA ALA A 158 7.51 -1.00 -1.57
C ALA A 158 6.80 -2.36 -1.56
N ALA A 159 7.09 -3.19 -2.55
CA ALA A 159 6.54 -4.54 -2.69
C ALA A 159 7.67 -5.57 -2.78
N PRO A 160 7.84 -6.45 -1.78
CA PRO A 160 8.77 -7.55 -1.85
C PRO A 160 8.18 -8.75 -2.60
N ASP A 161 9.05 -9.62 -3.15
CA ASP A 161 8.68 -10.99 -3.47
C ASP A 161 8.46 -11.80 -2.19
N HIS A 162 7.58 -12.80 -2.26
CA HIS A 162 7.33 -13.76 -1.18
C HIS A 162 7.67 -15.18 -1.66
N PRO A 163 8.93 -15.65 -1.53
CA PRO A 163 9.36 -16.95 -2.04
C PRO A 163 8.53 -18.14 -1.51
N SER A 164 7.89 -17.99 -0.37
CA SER A 164 7.00 -19.01 0.17
C SER A 164 5.76 -19.28 -0.68
N ARG A 165 5.40 -18.35 -1.61
CA ARG A 165 4.15 -18.41 -2.38
C ARG A 165 4.17 -17.69 -3.73
N ASP A 166 5.31 -17.13 -4.18
CA ASP A 166 5.40 -16.43 -5.45
C ASP A 166 5.20 -17.34 -6.67
N LEU A 167 4.96 -16.74 -7.83
CA LEU A 167 4.68 -17.45 -9.07
C LEU A 167 5.81 -18.42 -9.44
N PHE A 168 7.07 -17.98 -9.30
CA PHE A 168 8.23 -18.79 -9.60
C PHE A 168 8.26 -20.09 -8.76
N ASN A 169 8.10 -19.97 -7.46
CA ASN A 169 8.16 -21.10 -6.54
C ASN A 169 6.92 -22.00 -6.60
N VAL A 170 5.74 -21.42 -6.83
CA VAL A 170 4.50 -22.19 -7.03
C VAL A 170 4.60 -23.05 -8.29
N LEU A 171 5.00 -22.48 -9.43
CA LEU A 171 5.17 -23.22 -10.68
C LEU A 171 6.37 -24.18 -10.63
N GLY A 172 7.41 -23.84 -9.86
CA GLY A 172 8.58 -24.67 -9.61
C GLY A 172 8.39 -25.76 -8.56
N THR A 173 7.21 -25.83 -7.92
CA THR A 173 6.88 -26.76 -6.81
C THR A 173 7.77 -26.60 -5.58
N SER A 174 8.38 -25.43 -5.38
CA SER A 174 9.25 -25.09 -4.25
C SER A 174 8.58 -24.15 -3.23
N ALA A 175 7.37 -23.68 -3.49
CA ALA A 175 6.61 -22.87 -2.54
C ALA A 175 6.36 -23.66 -1.23
N THR A 176 6.72 -23.05 -0.11
CA THR A 176 6.61 -23.70 1.21
C THR A 176 5.25 -23.54 1.86
N GLY A 177 4.49 -22.52 1.43
CA GLY A 177 3.23 -22.12 2.06
C GLY A 177 3.41 -21.54 3.46
N ASP A 178 4.63 -21.15 3.85
CA ASP A 178 4.90 -20.46 5.11
C ASP A 178 4.13 -19.13 5.13
N ARG A 179 3.35 -18.90 6.17
CA ARG A 179 2.52 -17.71 6.34
C ARG A 179 3.20 -16.60 7.15
N ASP A 180 4.26 -16.93 7.87
CA ASP A 180 5.01 -15.97 8.68
C ASP A 180 6.14 -15.29 7.89
N ALA A 181 6.73 -15.99 6.93
CA ALA A 181 7.79 -15.47 6.08
C ALA A 181 7.38 -14.16 5.36
N PRO A 182 6.19 -14.03 4.73
CA PRO A 182 5.77 -12.80 4.06
C PRO A 182 5.72 -11.57 4.95
N VAL A 183 5.42 -11.74 6.24
CA VAL A 183 5.44 -10.61 7.18
C VAL A 183 6.87 -10.16 7.46
N ALA A 184 7.80 -11.10 7.59
CA ALA A 184 9.22 -10.76 7.77
C ALA A 184 9.80 -10.08 6.51
N GLU A 185 9.39 -10.53 5.32
CA GLU A 185 9.79 -9.95 4.04
C GLU A 185 9.22 -8.52 3.85
N LEU A 186 7.99 -8.24 4.29
CA LEU A 186 7.45 -6.86 4.33
C LEU A 186 8.27 -5.96 5.25
N LEU A 187 8.63 -6.44 6.44
CA LEU A 187 9.44 -5.67 7.38
C LEU A 187 10.88 -5.47 6.87
N ALA A 188 11.44 -6.46 6.17
CA ALA A 188 12.71 -6.31 5.48
C ALA A 188 12.63 -5.25 4.36
N ALA A 189 11.57 -5.26 3.56
CA ALA A 189 11.33 -4.24 2.54
C ALA A 189 11.26 -2.83 3.16
N ARG A 190 10.55 -2.68 4.29
CA ARG A 190 10.54 -1.41 5.04
C ARG A 190 11.95 -0.99 5.46
N ALA A 191 12.71 -1.89 6.03
CA ALA A 191 14.07 -1.58 6.47
C ALA A 191 14.96 -1.15 5.30
N LEU A 192 14.91 -1.85 4.16
CA LEU A 192 15.67 -1.51 2.96
C LEU A 192 15.31 -0.13 2.40
N VAL A 193 14.03 0.25 2.42
CA VAL A 193 13.61 1.59 2.00
C VAL A 193 14.10 2.66 2.97
N LEU A 194 14.00 2.43 4.29
CA LEU A 194 14.44 3.40 5.29
C LEU A 194 15.97 3.58 5.30
N ASP A 195 16.72 2.54 4.96
CA ASP A 195 18.19 2.58 4.86
C ASP A 195 18.68 3.19 3.53
N ASP A 196 17.81 3.32 2.51
CA ASP A 196 18.15 3.97 1.24
C ASP A 196 18.33 5.49 1.48
N PRO A 197 19.48 6.09 1.07
CA PRO A 197 19.80 7.49 1.37
C PRO A 197 18.90 8.51 0.69
N GLU A 198 18.21 8.15 -0.39
CA GLU A 198 17.29 9.04 -1.11
C GLU A 198 15.83 8.78 -0.71
N LEU A 199 15.44 7.52 -0.53
CA LEU A 199 14.05 7.15 -0.21
C LEU A 199 13.74 7.24 1.28
N GLY A 200 14.67 6.87 2.16
CA GLY A 200 14.43 6.83 3.60
C GLY A 200 13.96 8.15 4.19
N PRO A 201 14.60 9.29 3.86
CA PRO A 201 14.14 10.60 4.34
C PRO A 201 12.71 10.97 3.91
N LEU A 202 12.23 10.44 2.78
CA LEU A 202 10.91 10.70 2.22
C LEU A 202 9.85 9.73 2.75
N ALA A 203 10.22 8.47 2.90
CA ALA A 203 9.33 7.41 3.39
C ALA A 203 8.85 7.67 4.82
N GLY A 204 9.72 8.23 5.68
CA GLY A 204 9.44 8.41 7.09
C GLY A 204 9.26 7.08 7.83
N GLU A 205 9.06 7.15 9.16
CA GLU A 205 8.93 5.93 9.98
C GLU A 205 7.52 5.31 9.90
N ASN A 206 6.49 6.16 9.82
CA ASN A 206 5.10 5.71 9.72
C ASN A 206 4.79 5.07 8.37
N PHE A 207 3.99 4.02 8.38
CA PHE A 207 3.62 3.32 7.15
C PHE A 207 2.19 2.78 7.16
N ALA A 208 1.62 2.59 5.97
CA ALA A 208 0.42 1.80 5.75
C ALA A 208 0.79 0.47 5.10
N ALA A 209 -0.03 -0.56 5.30
CA ALA A 209 0.17 -1.87 4.67
C ALA A 209 -1.04 -2.27 3.83
N ILE A 210 -0.81 -2.68 2.60
CA ILE A 210 -1.85 -3.11 1.64
C ILE A 210 -1.52 -4.52 1.18
N GLY A 211 -2.53 -5.37 1.04
CA GLY A 211 -2.30 -6.71 0.52
C GLY A 211 -3.49 -7.25 -0.27
N HIS A 212 -3.19 -7.92 -1.37
CA HIS A 212 -4.16 -8.59 -2.21
C HIS A 212 -4.23 -10.08 -1.90
N SER A 213 -5.41 -10.64 -1.76
CA SER A 213 -5.63 -12.09 -1.58
C SER A 213 -4.84 -12.65 -0.39
N ALA A 214 -3.93 -13.58 -0.57
CA ALA A 214 -3.02 -14.06 0.47
C ALA A 214 -2.19 -12.93 1.10
N GLY A 215 -1.92 -11.84 0.35
CA GLY A 215 -1.30 -10.62 0.86
C GLY A 215 -2.18 -9.86 1.85
N GLY A 216 -3.50 -9.88 1.66
CA GLY A 216 -4.46 -9.35 2.64
C GLY A 216 -4.34 -10.07 3.99
N GLY A 217 -4.18 -11.41 3.96
CA GLY A 217 -3.87 -12.20 5.16
C GLY A 217 -2.51 -11.83 5.78
N THR A 218 -1.51 -11.49 4.94
CA THR A 218 -0.19 -11.06 5.42
C THR A 218 -0.25 -9.74 6.17
N VAL A 219 -0.93 -8.71 5.60
CA VAL A 219 -1.03 -7.40 6.28
C VAL A 219 -1.90 -7.47 7.53
N LEU A 220 -2.90 -8.34 7.58
CA LEU A 220 -3.65 -8.63 8.77
C LEU A 220 -2.75 -9.25 9.86
N SER A 221 -1.90 -10.21 9.48
CA SER A 221 -0.93 -10.82 10.39
C SER A 221 0.12 -9.83 10.87
N LEU A 222 0.60 -8.94 10.00
CA LEU A 222 1.49 -7.84 10.34
C LEU A 222 0.85 -6.92 11.39
N ALA A 223 -0.39 -6.47 11.15
CA ALA A 223 -1.13 -5.64 12.09
C ALA A 223 -1.32 -6.33 13.45
N GLY A 224 -1.53 -7.65 13.44
CA GLY A 224 -1.65 -8.46 14.66
C GLY A 224 -0.36 -8.55 15.48
N ARG A 225 0.80 -8.24 14.92
CA ARG A 225 2.08 -8.19 15.66
C ARG A 225 2.23 -6.90 16.48
N GLY A 226 1.41 -5.87 16.21
CA GLY A 226 1.44 -4.61 16.96
C GLY A 226 2.63 -3.72 16.61
N GLU A 227 2.98 -3.64 15.33
CA GLU A 227 4.04 -2.75 14.84
C GLU A 227 3.70 -1.29 15.18
N PRO A 228 4.56 -0.57 15.92
CA PRO A 228 4.20 0.72 16.52
C PRO A 228 3.94 1.82 15.49
N ASP A 229 4.59 1.74 14.31
CA ASP A 229 4.52 2.76 13.28
C ASP A 229 3.47 2.44 12.19
N LEU A 230 2.73 1.33 12.34
CA LEU A 230 1.68 0.95 11.40
C LEU A 230 0.43 1.81 11.64
N LEU A 231 0.10 2.66 10.67
CA LEU A 231 -1.05 3.57 10.71
C LEU A 231 -2.38 2.85 10.46
N GLY A 232 -2.37 1.86 9.59
CA GLY A 232 -3.55 1.10 9.20
C GLY A 232 -3.22 0.04 8.16
N TYR A 233 -4.17 -0.85 7.87
CA TYR A 233 -4.01 -1.86 6.82
C TYR A 233 -5.22 -1.91 5.88
N ILE A 234 -4.94 -2.22 4.61
CA ILE A 234 -5.95 -2.42 3.56
C ILE A 234 -5.89 -3.87 3.09
N SER A 235 -7.01 -4.55 3.16
CA SER A 235 -7.17 -5.94 2.73
C SER A 235 -8.02 -5.98 1.45
N LEU A 236 -7.41 -6.36 0.33
CA LEU A 236 -8.02 -6.42 -0.99
C LEU A 236 -8.34 -7.88 -1.34
N ALA A 237 -9.59 -8.17 -1.66
CA ALA A 237 -10.04 -9.51 -2.06
C ALA A 237 -9.53 -10.61 -1.10
N ALA A 238 -9.69 -10.39 0.22
CA ALA A 238 -9.23 -11.33 1.23
C ALA A 238 -10.20 -11.39 2.42
N GLY A 239 -10.22 -12.54 3.08
CA GLY A 239 -11.04 -12.79 4.25
C GLY A 239 -10.25 -12.69 5.56
N ALA A 240 -10.99 -12.79 6.67
CA ALA A 240 -10.42 -12.93 7.99
C ALA A 240 -9.84 -14.33 8.21
N SER A 241 -8.83 -14.39 9.08
CA SER A 241 -8.48 -15.63 9.79
C SER A 241 -9.37 -15.79 11.03
N ASP A 242 -9.39 -16.99 11.61
CA ASP A 242 -10.06 -17.24 12.90
C ASP A 242 -9.40 -16.51 14.10
N ALA A 243 -8.33 -15.75 13.86
CA ALA A 243 -7.63 -14.97 14.87
C ALA A 243 -8.42 -13.69 15.21
N ALA A 244 -8.21 -13.20 16.43
CA ALA A 244 -8.76 -11.91 16.85
C ALA A 244 -8.25 -10.79 15.93
N MET A 245 -9.17 -9.91 15.48
CA MET A 245 -8.82 -8.80 14.63
C MET A 245 -7.91 -7.79 15.36
N PRO A 246 -6.83 -7.30 14.72
CA PRO A 246 -5.94 -6.33 15.33
C PRO A 246 -6.66 -4.99 15.59
N ASN A 247 -6.25 -4.31 16.68
CA ASN A 247 -6.79 -2.98 17.00
C ASN A 247 -6.02 -1.89 16.26
N VAL A 248 -6.16 -1.90 14.93
CA VAL A 248 -5.53 -0.97 13.99
C VAL A 248 -6.59 -0.57 12.97
N PRO A 249 -6.66 0.71 12.53
CA PRO A 249 -7.57 1.15 11.49
C PRO A 249 -7.51 0.26 10.24
N SER A 250 -8.67 0.00 9.61
CA SER A 250 -8.71 -0.95 8.50
C SER A 250 -9.67 -0.51 7.38
N LEU A 251 -9.29 -0.87 6.15
CA LEU A 251 -10.17 -0.83 4.97
C LEU A 251 -10.17 -2.22 4.33
N PHE A 252 -11.36 -2.75 4.10
CA PHE A 252 -11.57 -3.98 3.33
C PHE A 252 -12.19 -3.61 2.00
N ILE A 253 -11.67 -4.15 0.89
CA ILE A 253 -12.27 -4.00 -0.44
C ILE A 253 -12.43 -5.39 -1.04
N ALA A 254 -13.66 -5.73 -1.43
CA ALA A 254 -14.01 -7.02 -2.03
C ALA A 254 -14.76 -6.82 -3.36
N GLY A 255 -14.71 -7.82 -4.21
CA GLY A 255 -15.50 -7.87 -5.44
C GLY A 255 -16.74 -8.73 -5.23
N SER A 256 -17.93 -8.28 -5.71
CA SER A 256 -19.18 -9.05 -5.56
C SER A 256 -19.19 -10.36 -6.35
N LEU A 257 -18.34 -10.50 -7.36
CA LEU A 257 -18.19 -11.70 -8.19
C LEU A 257 -16.92 -12.51 -7.88
N ASP A 258 -16.16 -12.15 -6.83
CA ASP A 258 -14.99 -12.91 -6.39
C ASP A 258 -15.42 -14.30 -5.88
N ARG A 259 -14.93 -15.36 -6.54
CA ARG A 259 -15.18 -16.76 -6.20
C ARG A 259 -14.00 -17.44 -5.53
N ILE A 260 -12.90 -16.74 -5.38
CA ILE A 260 -11.69 -17.19 -4.70
C ILE A 260 -11.71 -16.75 -3.23
N ALA A 261 -11.90 -15.45 -3.00
CA ALA A 261 -12.12 -14.87 -1.67
C ALA A 261 -13.49 -14.18 -1.66
N VAL A 262 -14.52 -15.00 -1.48
CA VAL A 262 -15.92 -14.53 -1.54
C VAL A 262 -16.17 -13.31 -0.65
N PRO A 263 -16.98 -12.33 -1.07
CA PRO A 263 -17.16 -11.06 -0.37
C PRO A 263 -17.60 -11.21 1.09
N GLU A 264 -18.34 -12.27 1.42
CA GLU A 264 -18.77 -12.58 2.79
C GLU A 264 -17.59 -12.79 3.75
N ALA A 265 -16.43 -13.17 3.22
CA ALA A 265 -15.21 -13.29 4.04
C ALA A 265 -14.69 -11.92 4.47
N ALA A 266 -14.71 -10.92 3.58
CA ALA A 266 -14.38 -9.53 3.89
C ALA A 266 -15.43 -8.89 4.81
N GLU A 267 -16.73 -9.15 4.61
CA GLU A 267 -17.83 -8.73 5.48
C GLU A 267 -17.64 -9.27 6.91
N THR A 268 -17.27 -10.54 7.04
CA THR A 268 -16.98 -11.17 8.33
C THR A 268 -15.79 -10.52 9.02
N ALA A 269 -14.71 -10.24 8.25
CA ALA A 269 -13.53 -9.55 8.74
C ALA A 269 -13.88 -8.15 9.25
N HIS A 270 -14.57 -7.34 8.42
CA HIS A 270 -15.03 -6.02 8.79
C HIS A 270 -15.93 -6.03 10.03
N SER A 271 -16.92 -6.96 10.08
CA SER A 271 -17.83 -7.06 11.23
C SER A 271 -17.12 -7.37 12.55
N SER A 272 -15.95 -7.99 12.48
CA SER A 272 -15.12 -8.36 13.63
C SER A 272 -14.02 -7.35 13.93
N ALA A 273 -13.69 -6.47 12.98
CA ALA A 273 -12.64 -5.47 13.13
C ALA A 273 -13.06 -4.37 14.14
N PRO A 274 -12.15 -3.92 15.02
CA PRO A 274 -12.39 -2.73 15.83
C PRO A 274 -12.57 -1.48 14.96
N PRO A 275 -13.38 -0.49 15.39
CA PRO A 275 -13.44 0.80 14.70
C PRO A 275 -12.14 1.62 14.90
N PRO A 276 -11.73 2.46 13.92
CA PRO A 276 -12.42 2.69 12.66
C PRO A 276 -12.14 1.58 11.65
N SER A 277 -13.18 1.10 10.98
CA SER A 277 -13.11 0.08 9.93
C SER A 277 -14.10 0.42 8.84
N THR A 278 -13.69 0.29 7.58
CA THR A 278 -14.54 0.51 6.39
C THR A 278 -14.50 -0.73 5.50
N LEU A 279 -15.63 -1.05 4.90
CA LEU A 279 -15.76 -2.11 3.89
C LEU A 279 -16.37 -1.49 2.62
N TRP A 280 -15.77 -1.78 1.49
CA TRP A 280 -16.31 -1.56 0.16
C TRP A 280 -16.51 -2.90 -0.55
N VAL A 281 -17.70 -3.16 -1.06
CA VAL A 281 -17.98 -4.26 -1.97
C VAL A 281 -18.28 -3.68 -3.33
N ILE A 282 -17.40 -3.91 -4.31
CA ILE A 282 -17.50 -3.38 -5.67
C ILE A 282 -18.32 -4.34 -6.50
N ASP A 283 -19.49 -3.90 -6.97
CA ASP A 283 -20.37 -4.72 -7.78
C ASP A 283 -19.74 -5.05 -9.13
N GLY A 284 -19.78 -6.31 -9.51
CA GLY A 284 -19.22 -6.82 -10.75
C GLY A 284 -17.71 -7.06 -10.73
N ALA A 285 -16.97 -6.69 -9.69
CA ALA A 285 -15.55 -7.02 -9.57
C ALA A 285 -15.34 -8.49 -9.18
N GLY A 286 -14.32 -9.14 -9.75
CA GLY A 286 -13.85 -10.46 -9.34
C GLY A 286 -12.49 -10.39 -8.64
N HIS A 287 -11.84 -11.56 -8.42
CA HIS A 287 -10.62 -11.68 -7.63
C HIS A 287 -9.44 -10.87 -8.19
N ASN A 288 -9.19 -10.97 -9.51
CA ASN A 288 -8.07 -10.28 -10.16
C ASN A 288 -8.44 -8.85 -10.64
N ALA A 289 -9.51 -8.23 -10.09
CA ALA A 289 -9.75 -6.80 -10.27
C ALA A 289 -8.73 -5.92 -9.50
N PHE A 290 -7.96 -6.50 -8.58
CA PHE A 290 -7.00 -5.85 -7.69
C PHE A 290 -5.55 -6.06 -8.11
N ASP A 291 -5.33 -6.60 -9.30
CA ASP A 291 -4.00 -6.84 -9.87
C ASP A 291 -3.99 -6.65 -11.40
N ASP A 292 -2.82 -6.84 -12.01
CA ASP A 292 -2.62 -6.62 -13.44
C ASP A 292 -2.82 -7.91 -14.27
N PHE A 293 -3.11 -9.04 -13.65
CA PHE A 293 -3.13 -10.35 -14.34
C PHE A 293 -4.19 -10.45 -15.43
N CYS A 294 -5.31 -9.74 -15.29
CA CYS A 294 -6.31 -9.66 -16.35
C CYS A 294 -5.87 -8.80 -17.53
N LEU A 295 -4.94 -7.86 -17.35
CA LEU A 295 -4.50 -6.91 -18.36
C LEU A 295 -3.38 -7.45 -19.26
N VAL A 296 -2.65 -8.46 -18.80
CA VAL A 296 -1.58 -9.11 -19.57
C VAL A 296 -2.17 -9.80 -20.81
N GLY A 297 -1.37 -10.00 -21.83
CA GLY A 297 -1.79 -10.67 -23.06
C GLY A 297 -2.84 -9.89 -23.85
N GLY A 298 -2.73 -8.56 -23.85
CA GLY A 298 -3.71 -7.69 -24.53
C GLY A 298 -5.12 -7.82 -23.93
N GLY A 299 -5.24 -8.11 -22.63
CA GLY A 299 -6.52 -8.28 -21.93
C GLY A 299 -7.06 -9.72 -21.94
N THR A 300 -6.28 -10.70 -22.43
CA THR A 300 -6.67 -12.12 -22.34
C THR A 300 -6.31 -12.75 -21.01
N GLY A 301 -5.53 -12.04 -20.20
CA GLY A 301 -5.06 -12.44 -18.89
C GLY A 301 -3.93 -13.47 -18.92
N ILE A 302 -3.32 -13.68 -17.77
CA ILE A 302 -2.22 -14.64 -17.60
C ILE A 302 -2.56 -16.05 -18.08
N ILE A 303 -3.81 -16.49 -17.88
CA ILE A 303 -4.28 -17.79 -18.36
C ILE A 303 -4.42 -17.80 -19.87
N GLY A 304 -4.87 -16.70 -20.49
CA GLY A 304 -4.95 -16.57 -21.94
C GLY A 304 -3.57 -16.69 -22.60
N VAL A 305 -2.54 -16.07 -22.03
CA VAL A 305 -1.14 -16.21 -22.47
C VAL A 305 -0.66 -17.67 -22.41
N ALA A 306 -0.95 -18.35 -21.31
CA ALA A 306 -0.59 -19.77 -21.15
C ALA A 306 -1.36 -20.68 -22.14
N VAL A 307 -2.65 -20.44 -22.35
CA VAL A 307 -3.47 -21.21 -23.33
C VAL A 307 -2.98 -20.96 -24.75
N ALA A 308 -2.68 -19.72 -25.14
CA ALA A 308 -2.12 -19.40 -26.44
C ALA A 308 -0.75 -20.07 -26.67
N SER A 309 0.00 -20.34 -25.61
CA SER A 309 1.26 -21.09 -25.61
C SER A 309 1.07 -22.61 -25.63
N GLY A 310 -0.16 -23.12 -25.70
CA GLY A 310 -0.45 -24.56 -25.73
C GLY A 310 -0.49 -25.25 -24.36
N LEU A 311 -0.47 -24.50 -23.26
CA LEU A 311 -0.49 -25.02 -21.88
C LEU A 311 -1.90 -25.29 -21.36
N GLY A 312 -2.95 -25.15 -22.20
CA GLY A 312 -4.34 -25.42 -21.82
C GLY A 312 -4.54 -26.78 -21.12
N PRO A 313 -4.07 -27.92 -21.66
CA PRO A 313 -4.22 -29.22 -21.02
C PRO A 313 -3.54 -29.32 -19.65
N LEU A 314 -2.43 -28.58 -19.43
CA LEU A 314 -1.76 -28.53 -18.12
C LEU A 314 -2.61 -27.75 -17.11
N LEU A 315 -3.20 -26.63 -17.53
CA LEU A 315 -4.13 -25.84 -16.71
C LEU A 315 -5.41 -26.61 -16.39
N ASP A 316 -5.94 -27.39 -17.34
CA ASP A 316 -7.13 -28.25 -17.11
C ASP A 316 -6.85 -29.33 -16.06
N ALA A 317 -5.59 -29.78 -15.95
CA ALA A 317 -5.15 -30.68 -14.89
C ALA A 317 -4.93 -29.97 -13.53
N GLN A 318 -4.96 -28.64 -13.50
CA GLN A 318 -4.78 -27.78 -12.32
C GLN A 318 -5.95 -26.78 -12.20
N PRO A 319 -7.20 -27.26 -12.02
CA PRO A 319 -8.39 -26.41 -12.13
C PRO A 319 -8.42 -25.27 -11.10
N GLN A 320 -7.81 -25.43 -9.91
CA GLN A 320 -7.73 -24.37 -8.90
C GLN A 320 -6.79 -23.24 -9.34
N LEU A 321 -5.65 -23.56 -9.95
CA LEU A 321 -4.71 -22.57 -10.45
C LEU A 321 -5.30 -21.83 -11.64
N ARG A 322 -6.00 -22.55 -12.52
CA ARG A 322 -6.75 -21.94 -13.63
C ARG A 322 -7.83 -21.00 -13.13
N ALA A 323 -8.66 -21.43 -12.17
CA ALA A 323 -9.71 -20.61 -11.58
C ALA A 323 -9.14 -19.36 -10.92
N LEU A 324 -8.02 -19.47 -10.19
CA LEU A 324 -7.35 -18.34 -9.57
C LEU A 324 -6.92 -17.29 -10.60
N GLY A 325 -6.33 -17.69 -11.72
CA GLY A 325 -5.85 -16.76 -12.74
C GLY A 325 -6.92 -16.26 -13.73
N GLU A 326 -8.14 -16.81 -13.71
CA GLU A 326 -9.26 -16.37 -14.57
C GLU A 326 -10.32 -15.55 -13.83
N ASP A 327 -10.39 -15.65 -12.49
CA ASP A 327 -11.47 -15.02 -11.72
C ASP A 327 -11.38 -13.49 -11.81
N GLY A 328 -12.43 -12.87 -12.33
CA GLY A 328 -12.47 -11.42 -12.56
C GLY A 328 -11.96 -10.96 -13.93
N CYS A 329 -11.34 -11.85 -14.74
CA CYS A 329 -10.80 -11.46 -16.04
C CYS A 329 -11.82 -11.58 -17.20
N LEU A 330 -12.89 -12.31 -17.01
CA LEU A 330 -13.85 -12.62 -18.06
C LEU A 330 -15.29 -12.28 -17.64
N PRO A 331 -16.18 -11.95 -18.60
CA PRO A 331 -17.60 -11.77 -18.29
C PRO A 331 -18.18 -12.96 -17.51
N PRO A 332 -19.05 -12.74 -16.50
CA PRO A 332 -19.78 -11.49 -16.24
C PRO A 332 -19.03 -10.42 -15.42
N ALA A 333 -17.77 -10.63 -15.04
CA ALA A 333 -17.03 -9.63 -14.31
C ALA A 333 -16.84 -8.34 -15.16
N LEU A 334 -16.81 -7.21 -14.47
CA LEU A 334 -16.47 -5.92 -15.10
C LEU A 334 -15.00 -5.93 -15.53
N ASP A 335 -14.74 -5.17 -16.60
CA ASP A 335 -13.37 -4.91 -17.03
C ASP A 335 -12.59 -4.18 -15.91
N VAL A 336 -11.35 -4.60 -15.68
CA VAL A 336 -10.45 -3.98 -14.69
C VAL A 336 -10.28 -2.48 -14.95
N ALA A 337 -10.33 -2.04 -16.20
CA ALA A 337 -10.29 -0.62 -16.55
C ALA A 337 -11.43 0.21 -15.93
N LEU A 338 -12.56 -0.42 -15.58
CA LEU A 338 -13.67 0.25 -14.90
C LEU A 338 -13.53 0.19 -13.37
N THR A 339 -12.98 -0.89 -12.82
CA THR A 339 -12.89 -1.10 -11.37
C THR A 339 -11.61 -0.50 -10.78
N ALA A 340 -10.50 -0.46 -11.52
CA ALA A 340 -9.22 0.06 -11.03
C ALA A 340 -9.31 1.54 -10.54
N PRO A 341 -9.97 2.49 -11.23
CA PRO A 341 -10.10 3.86 -10.72
C PRO A 341 -10.83 3.93 -9.38
N VAL A 342 -11.85 3.07 -9.18
CA VAL A 342 -12.63 2.99 -7.93
C VAL A 342 -11.75 2.48 -6.78
N ILE A 343 -11.00 1.41 -7.04
CA ILE A 343 -10.07 0.79 -6.09
C ILE A 343 -8.97 1.79 -5.71
N ASN A 344 -8.36 2.42 -6.71
CA ASN A 344 -7.29 3.39 -6.53
C ASN A 344 -7.73 4.59 -5.71
N ALA A 345 -8.92 5.15 -5.99
CA ALA A 345 -9.48 6.26 -5.23
C ALA A 345 -9.70 5.90 -3.75
N ALA A 346 -10.28 4.73 -3.47
CA ALA A 346 -10.55 4.28 -2.11
C ALA A 346 -9.26 4.08 -1.31
N ILE A 347 -8.27 3.41 -1.91
CA ILE A 347 -6.96 3.15 -1.29
C ILE A 347 -6.26 4.48 -0.99
N THR A 348 -6.17 5.37 -1.99
CA THR A 348 -5.48 6.65 -1.87
C THR A 348 -6.14 7.54 -0.82
N ALA A 349 -7.47 7.67 -0.83
CA ALA A 349 -8.22 8.43 0.17
C ALA A 349 -7.97 7.90 1.59
N GLN A 350 -7.96 6.58 1.76
CA GLN A 350 -7.75 5.97 3.07
C GLN A 350 -6.33 6.21 3.60
N VAL A 351 -5.31 6.05 2.76
CA VAL A 351 -3.91 6.27 3.18
C VAL A 351 -3.68 7.75 3.48
N LEU A 352 -4.21 8.68 2.66
CA LEU A 352 -4.17 10.12 2.94
C LEU A 352 -4.79 10.43 4.32
N SER A 353 -5.97 9.87 4.61
CA SER A 353 -6.64 10.06 5.90
C SER A 353 -5.81 9.57 7.09
N TRP A 354 -5.11 8.45 6.97
CA TRP A 354 -4.24 7.94 8.04
C TRP A 354 -2.97 8.77 8.26
N LEU A 355 -2.57 9.54 7.25
CA LEU A 355 -1.44 10.48 7.31
C LEU A 355 -1.87 11.90 7.68
N ASP A 356 -3.10 12.10 8.18
CA ASP A 356 -3.66 13.41 8.50
C ASP A 356 -3.62 14.41 7.32
N GLN A 357 -3.64 13.88 6.08
CA GLN A 357 -3.75 14.69 4.87
C GLN A 357 -5.22 14.95 4.53
N PRO A 358 -5.53 16.06 3.82
CA PRO A 358 -6.88 16.30 3.31
C PRO A 358 -7.34 15.12 2.44
N ALA A 359 -8.40 14.44 2.87
CA ALA A 359 -8.94 13.26 2.19
C ALA A 359 -10.47 13.33 2.13
N PRO A 360 -11.08 12.79 1.06
CA PRO A 360 -12.54 12.66 0.98
C PRO A 360 -13.02 11.51 1.90
N SER A 361 -14.30 11.57 2.27
CA SER A 361 -14.96 10.46 2.95
C SER A 361 -15.11 9.24 2.04
N LEU A 362 -15.05 8.05 2.62
CA LEU A 362 -15.32 6.77 1.96
C LEU A 362 -16.78 6.30 2.13
N ASP A 363 -17.70 7.17 2.49
CA ASP A 363 -19.11 6.79 2.75
C ASP A 363 -19.88 6.39 1.49
N ALA A 364 -19.45 6.80 0.30
CA ALA A 364 -20.05 6.43 -0.97
C ALA A 364 -19.08 6.65 -2.14
N TRP A 365 -19.19 5.83 -3.18
CA TRP A 365 -18.57 6.10 -4.48
C TRP A 365 -19.49 6.99 -5.35
N PRO A 366 -19.03 8.15 -5.81
CA PRO A 366 -19.84 9.10 -6.56
C PRO A 366 -19.86 8.86 -8.07
N GLY A 367 -19.03 7.93 -8.59
CA GLY A 367 -18.85 7.73 -10.03
C GLY A 367 -19.95 6.91 -10.68
N ASP A 368 -20.16 7.13 -11.98
CA ASP A 368 -21.10 6.38 -12.81
C ASP A 368 -20.50 5.04 -13.27
N GLY A 369 -21.34 4.04 -13.51
CA GLY A 369 -20.99 2.78 -14.17
C GLY A 369 -20.46 1.68 -13.24
N VAL A 370 -20.02 1.98 -12.03
CA VAL A 370 -19.62 1.01 -11.01
C VAL A 370 -20.36 1.29 -9.71
N SER A 371 -21.08 0.31 -9.19
CA SER A 371 -21.76 0.41 -7.89
C SER A 371 -20.83 -0.08 -6.78
N VAL A 372 -20.90 0.57 -5.63
CA VAL A 372 -20.13 0.17 -4.44
C VAL A 372 -21.09 0.15 -3.25
N GLU A 373 -21.16 -0.98 -2.57
CA GLU A 373 -21.80 -1.07 -1.26
C GLU A 373 -20.78 -0.72 -0.17
N VAL A 374 -21.14 0.21 0.71
CA VAL A 374 -20.23 0.72 1.76
C VAL A 374 -20.78 0.43 3.13
N SER A 375 -19.93 -0.03 4.02
CA SER A 375 -20.20 -0.19 5.45
C SER A 375 -19.07 0.40 6.28
N THR A 376 -19.40 1.15 7.34
CA THR A 376 -18.43 1.79 8.25
C THR A 376 -18.73 1.46 9.70
N ARG A 377 -17.67 1.39 10.51
CA ARG A 377 -17.77 1.12 11.97
C ARG A 377 -16.88 2.05 12.76
#